data_287d8430f445caee8c4c7436b9affbb9
#
_entry.id   287d8430f445caee8c4c7436b9affbb9
#
_cell.length_a   1.000
_cell.length_b   1.000
_cell.length_c   1.000
_cell.angle_alpha   90.00
_cell.angle_beta   90.00
_cell.angle_gamma   90.00
#
_symmetry.space_group_name_H-M   'P 1'
#
loop_
_entity.id
_entity.type
_entity.pdbx_description
1 polymer ?
#
loop_
_entity_poly.entity_id
_entity_poly.type
_entity_poly.pdbx_seq_one_letter_code
_entity_poly.pdbx_strand_id
1 'polypeptide(L)'
;NVSFVDPNLIKTGETGMQLDIYYFLKEKSFFGGQYGMNLALNASIWNNLDGNFDFVNKNYTTNFFGNGEKYFSEISLEIRKKWSSKLDNIIFYLNQFYNKKYIEEKFGKINSNIFVIETTYKLNKNKSLKLELQHLSTKDDNKNWSAFGLEYNLSSAISLYVSDLYNYQNPKQDKKIHYYNVGGSYSKGINRYTVNYGRQRGGLVCTG
;
A
#
# COMPACT_ATOMS: atom_id res chain seq x y z
N ASN A 1 1.39 -1.39 -18.17
CA ASN A 1 2.33 -0.25 -18.24
C ASN A 1 1.73 0.91 -17.51
N VAL A 2 2.23 1.19 -16.34
CA VAL A 2 1.84 2.36 -15.57
C VAL A 2 2.92 3.40 -15.75
N SER A 3 2.67 4.42 -16.59
CA SER A 3 3.49 5.62 -16.60
C SER A 3 3.13 6.44 -15.37
N PHE A 4 4.11 6.80 -14.56
CA PHE A 4 3.94 7.67 -13.41
C PHE A 4 3.99 9.15 -13.78
N VAL A 5 4.30 9.46 -15.04
CA VAL A 5 4.50 10.83 -15.52
C VAL A 5 3.36 11.23 -16.43
N ASP A 6 2.76 12.38 -16.15
CA ASP A 6 1.81 12.99 -17.07
C ASP A 6 2.50 13.32 -18.40
N PRO A 7 1.93 12.89 -19.55
CA PRO A 7 2.49 13.18 -20.87
C PRO A 7 2.70 14.66 -21.16
N ASN A 8 1.91 15.51 -20.52
CA ASN A 8 2.01 16.97 -20.69
C ASN A 8 3.19 17.59 -19.92
N LEU A 9 3.70 16.91 -18.92
CA LEU A 9 4.82 17.39 -18.12
C LEU A 9 6.19 17.18 -18.75
N ILE A 10 6.33 16.39 -19.67
CA ILE A 10 7.49 16.22 -20.34
C ILE A 10 8.13 15.55 -20.84
N LYS A 11 8.53 14.95 -21.38
CA LYS A 11 9.77 15.18 -21.42
C LYS A 11 10.47 14.22 -22.25
N THR A 12 11.55 13.74 -21.93
CA THR A 12 12.53 12.93 -22.67
C THR A 12 12.30 11.43 -22.46
N GLY A 13 11.39 11.05 -21.55
CA GLY A 13 11.03 9.67 -21.22
C GLY A 13 11.25 9.33 -19.75
N GLU A 14 11.11 8.07 -19.44
CA GLU A 14 11.27 7.52 -18.09
C GLU A 14 12.34 6.43 -18.06
N THR A 15 13.06 6.34 -16.96
CA THR A 15 13.96 5.24 -16.67
C THR A 15 13.67 4.70 -15.29
N GLY A 16 13.66 3.39 -15.14
CA GLY A 16 13.38 2.79 -13.86
C GLY A 16 13.80 1.33 -13.78
N MET A 17 13.80 0.84 -12.57
CA MET A 17 14.15 -0.53 -12.24
C MET A 17 13.28 -1.02 -11.10
N GLN A 18 12.91 -2.30 -11.15
CA GLN A 18 12.25 -3.02 -10.07
C GLN A 18 12.98 -4.33 -9.80
N LEU A 19 13.06 -4.68 -8.52
CA LEU A 19 13.61 -5.94 -8.04
C LEU A 19 12.64 -6.56 -7.05
N ASP A 20 12.28 -7.82 -7.26
CA ASP A 20 11.43 -8.60 -6.38
C ASP A 20 12.17 -9.87 -5.98
N ILE A 21 12.31 -10.09 -4.68
CA ILE A 21 12.96 -11.26 -4.10
C ILE A 21 11.96 -11.95 -3.17
N TYR A 22 11.70 -13.23 -3.45
CA TYR A 22 10.86 -14.08 -2.62
C TYR A 22 11.69 -15.20 -2.04
N TYR A 23 11.60 -15.39 -0.73
CA TYR A 23 12.35 -16.43 -0.04
C TYR A 23 11.46 -17.18 0.95
N PHE A 24 11.50 -18.51 0.88
CA PHE A 24 10.79 -19.38 1.81
C PHE A 24 11.78 -20.00 2.81
N LEU A 25 11.62 -19.66 4.07
CA LEU A 25 12.32 -20.28 5.18
C LEU A 25 11.61 -21.59 5.54
N LYS A 26 12.31 -22.70 5.40
CA LYS A 26 11.76 -24.05 5.56
C LYS A 26 11.15 -24.27 6.94
N GLU A 27 10.17 -25.15 7.00
CA GLU A 27 9.61 -25.68 8.23
C GLU A 27 10.70 -26.31 9.09
N LYS A 28 10.52 -26.25 10.41
CA LYS A 28 11.46 -26.77 11.42
C LYS A 28 12.85 -26.16 11.40
N SER A 29 13.06 -25.08 10.66
CA SER A 29 14.28 -24.25 10.73
C SER A 29 14.20 -23.24 11.88
N PHE A 30 15.35 -22.69 12.30
CA PHE A 30 15.42 -21.75 13.42
C PHE A 30 14.49 -20.55 13.28
N PHE A 31 14.48 -19.88 12.12
CA PHE A 31 13.59 -18.75 11.84
C PHE A 31 12.22 -19.17 11.28
N GLY A 32 12.16 -20.26 10.51
CA GLY A 32 10.91 -20.76 9.92
C GLY A 32 9.94 -21.32 10.96
N GLY A 33 10.46 -21.89 12.03
CA GLY A 33 9.63 -22.55 13.04
C GLY A 33 8.87 -23.74 12.49
N GLN A 34 7.78 -24.14 13.13
CA GLN A 34 7.03 -25.35 12.78
C GLN A 34 6.41 -25.31 11.37
N TYR A 35 6.00 -24.13 10.89
CA TYR A 35 5.20 -23.97 9.66
C TYR A 35 5.94 -23.23 8.53
N GLY A 36 7.22 -22.93 8.72
CA GLY A 36 7.96 -22.09 7.78
C GLY A 36 7.59 -20.60 7.85
N MET A 37 8.21 -19.80 6.98
CA MET A 37 7.98 -18.36 6.87
C MET A 37 8.28 -17.91 5.45
N ASN A 38 7.39 -17.08 4.87
CA ASN A 38 7.64 -16.44 3.59
C ASN A 38 8.15 -15.02 3.83
N LEU A 39 9.18 -14.66 3.08
CA LEU A 39 9.74 -13.31 3.01
C LEU A 39 9.59 -12.81 1.59
N ALA A 40 9.17 -11.55 1.43
CA ALA A 40 9.21 -10.84 0.16
C ALA A 40 9.90 -9.50 0.36
N LEU A 41 10.91 -9.23 -0.44
CA LEU A 41 11.59 -7.94 -0.53
C LEU A 41 11.32 -7.38 -1.91
N ASN A 42 10.76 -6.17 -1.98
CA ASN A 42 10.56 -5.47 -3.25
C ASN A 42 11.27 -4.14 -3.17
N ALA A 43 11.92 -3.74 -4.26
CA ALA A 43 12.55 -2.44 -4.39
C ALA A 43 12.30 -1.89 -5.79
N SER A 44 11.92 -0.62 -5.89
CA SER A 44 11.77 0.05 -7.18
C SER A 44 12.25 1.49 -7.14
N ILE A 45 12.72 1.97 -8.29
CA ILE A 45 13.12 3.35 -8.50
C ILE A 45 12.74 3.80 -9.91
N TRP A 46 12.18 4.99 -10.01
CA TRP A 46 11.78 5.61 -11.26
C TRP A 46 12.23 7.06 -11.32
N ASN A 47 12.85 7.41 -12.41
CA ASN A 47 13.40 8.75 -12.67
C ASN A 47 12.93 9.26 -14.03
N ASN A 48 12.97 10.57 -14.21
CA ASN A 48 12.94 11.15 -15.53
C ASN A 48 14.20 10.72 -16.31
N LEU A 49 14.05 10.48 -17.59
CA LEU A 49 15.21 10.27 -18.46
C LEU A 49 15.91 11.62 -18.69
N ASP A 50 17.23 11.63 -18.56
CA ASP A 50 18.01 12.84 -18.80
C ASP A 50 17.98 13.22 -20.29
N GLY A 51 17.83 14.51 -20.59
CA GLY A 51 17.79 15.02 -21.95
C GLY A 51 17.15 16.41 -22.05
N ASN A 52 17.12 16.95 -23.27
CA ASN A 52 16.59 18.26 -23.58
C ASN A 52 15.49 18.17 -24.64
N PHE A 53 14.43 18.94 -24.44
CA PHE A 53 13.39 19.13 -25.43
C PHE A 53 13.41 20.58 -25.96
N ASP A 54 13.61 20.70 -27.30
CA ASP A 54 13.52 21.95 -28.01
C ASP A 54 12.08 22.14 -28.52
N PHE A 55 11.33 23.02 -27.86
CA PHE A 55 9.95 23.30 -28.21
C PHE A 55 9.80 24.04 -29.55
N VAL A 56 10.84 24.77 -29.99
CA VAL A 56 10.81 25.56 -31.21
C VAL A 56 10.94 24.64 -32.43
N ASN A 57 11.93 23.76 -32.40
CA ASN A 57 12.22 22.84 -33.51
C ASN A 57 11.48 21.50 -33.36
N LYS A 58 10.71 21.32 -32.29
CA LYS A 58 10.01 20.07 -31.94
C LYS A 58 10.94 18.85 -31.94
N ASN A 59 12.16 19.07 -31.51
CA ASN A 59 13.18 18.04 -31.42
C ASN A 59 13.59 17.79 -29.97
N TYR A 60 13.96 16.56 -29.65
CA TYR A 60 14.50 16.25 -28.34
C TYR A 60 15.68 15.29 -28.43
N THR A 61 16.59 15.41 -27.48
CA THR A 61 17.73 14.54 -27.32
C THR A 61 17.63 13.86 -25.96
N THR A 62 17.82 12.57 -25.93
CA THR A 62 17.86 11.80 -24.70
C THR A 62 19.20 11.17 -24.47
N ASN A 63 19.62 11.13 -23.22
CA ASN A 63 20.72 10.28 -22.79
C ASN A 63 20.12 8.96 -22.28
N PHE A 64 20.18 7.92 -23.08
CA PHE A 64 19.56 6.64 -22.78
C PHE A 64 19.98 6.02 -21.43
N PHE A 65 21.21 6.29 -20.99
CA PHE A 65 21.74 5.86 -19.69
C PHE A 65 21.72 6.97 -18.63
N GLY A 66 21.17 8.14 -18.94
CA GLY A 66 21.08 9.27 -18.03
C GLY A 66 19.89 9.15 -17.11
N ASN A 67 20.12 9.38 -15.82
CA ASN A 67 19.07 9.49 -14.84
C ASN A 67 18.84 10.95 -14.50
N GLY A 68 17.69 11.47 -14.87
CA GLY A 68 17.23 12.80 -14.47
C GLY A 68 16.66 12.82 -13.04
N GLU A 69 15.69 13.67 -12.79
CA GLU A 69 15.12 13.80 -11.44
C GLU A 69 14.30 12.57 -11.05
N LYS A 70 14.55 12.06 -9.84
CA LYS A 70 13.78 10.96 -9.26
C LYS A 70 12.37 11.41 -8.93
N TYR A 71 11.37 10.66 -9.34
CA TYR A 71 9.99 10.93 -9.00
C TYR A 71 9.30 9.86 -8.16
N PHE A 72 9.82 8.64 -8.16
CA PHE A 72 9.32 7.57 -7.32
C PHE A 72 10.43 6.63 -6.89
N SER A 73 10.42 6.18 -5.67
CA SER A 73 11.16 4.98 -5.25
C SER A 73 10.50 4.37 -4.03
N GLU A 74 10.59 3.07 -3.93
CA GLU A 74 10.13 2.34 -2.77
C GLU A 74 11.04 1.16 -2.45
N ILE A 75 11.02 0.78 -1.18
CA ILE A 75 11.54 -0.49 -0.69
C ILE A 75 10.56 -1.03 0.33
N SER A 76 10.16 -2.29 0.17
CA SER A 76 9.25 -2.94 1.09
C SER A 76 9.73 -4.32 1.51
N LEU A 77 9.36 -4.70 2.72
CA LEU A 77 9.59 -6.02 3.30
C LEU A 77 8.26 -6.56 3.80
N GLU A 78 7.89 -7.74 3.34
CA GLU A 78 6.75 -8.49 3.83
C GLU A 78 7.21 -9.80 4.46
N ILE A 79 6.68 -10.10 5.64
CA ILE A 79 6.90 -11.33 6.38
C ILE A 79 5.54 -11.97 6.60
N ARG A 80 5.34 -13.18 6.07
CA ARG A 80 4.16 -14.01 6.32
C ARG A 80 4.56 -15.21 7.15
N LYS A 81 4.03 -15.28 8.37
CA LYS A 81 4.33 -16.35 9.31
C LYS A 81 3.09 -16.97 9.90
N LYS A 82 3.06 -18.29 9.82
CA LYS A 82 2.09 -19.10 10.53
C LYS A 82 2.73 -19.58 11.84
N TRP A 83 2.16 -19.17 12.97
CA TRP A 83 2.67 -19.50 14.30
C TRP A 83 2.09 -20.80 14.84
N SER A 84 0.83 -21.08 14.49
CA SER A 84 0.13 -22.30 14.87
C SER A 84 -0.91 -22.65 13.80
N SER A 85 -1.61 -23.77 13.99
CA SER A 85 -2.74 -24.12 13.13
C SER A 85 -3.88 -23.09 13.13
N LYS A 86 -3.87 -22.18 14.13
CA LYS A 86 -4.91 -21.17 14.32
C LYS A 86 -4.46 -19.73 14.12
N LEU A 87 -3.16 -19.44 14.18
CA LEU A 87 -2.63 -18.09 14.20
C LEU A 87 -1.69 -17.85 13.02
N ASP A 88 -2.07 -16.89 12.19
CA ASP A 88 -1.32 -16.42 11.02
C ASP A 88 -1.07 -14.90 11.17
N ASN A 89 0.16 -14.43 10.85
CA ASN A 89 0.50 -13.02 10.81
C ASN A 89 1.12 -12.63 9.47
N ILE A 90 0.80 -11.41 9.05
CA ILE A 90 1.53 -10.68 8.01
C ILE A 90 2.08 -9.40 8.65
N ILE A 91 3.36 -9.16 8.49
CA ILE A 91 4.03 -7.92 8.88
C ILE A 91 4.58 -7.31 7.60
N PHE A 92 4.22 -6.06 7.35
CA PHE A 92 4.64 -5.34 6.15
C PHE A 92 5.22 -3.98 6.53
N TYR A 93 6.35 -3.65 5.95
CA TYR A 93 6.98 -2.35 6.03
C TYR A 93 7.28 -1.82 4.64
N LEU A 94 6.99 -0.55 4.41
CA LEU A 94 7.27 0.16 3.17
C LEU A 94 7.90 1.52 3.48
N ASN A 95 9.04 1.80 2.89
CA ASN A 95 9.59 3.14 2.76
C ASN A 95 9.38 3.62 1.33
N GLN A 96 8.78 4.80 1.16
CA GLN A 96 8.42 5.35 -0.15
C GLN A 96 8.83 6.79 -0.29
N PHE A 97 9.41 7.12 -1.43
CA PHE A 97 9.59 8.48 -1.91
C PHE A 97 8.66 8.74 -3.08
N TYR A 98 7.96 9.88 -3.05
CA TYR A 98 6.96 10.27 -4.02
C TYR A 98 7.11 11.76 -4.38
N ASN A 99 7.36 12.08 -5.64
CA ASN A 99 7.50 13.45 -6.10
C ASN A 99 6.21 13.92 -6.77
N LYS A 100 5.44 14.74 -6.05
CA LYS A 100 4.16 15.23 -6.53
C LYS A 100 4.22 16.05 -7.82
N LYS A 101 5.35 16.71 -8.09
CA LYS A 101 5.50 17.50 -9.29
C LYS A 101 5.34 16.65 -10.55
N TYR A 102 5.93 15.45 -10.54
CA TYR A 102 5.89 14.56 -11.71
C TYR A 102 4.68 13.65 -11.76
N ILE A 103 4.04 13.40 -10.64
CA ILE A 103 2.96 12.39 -10.55
C ILE A 103 1.57 13.05 -10.46
N GLU A 104 1.47 14.20 -9.78
CA GLU A 104 0.19 14.91 -9.55
C GLU A 104 0.17 16.35 -10.06
N GLU A 105 1.21 16.82 -10.74
CA GLU A 105 1.40 18.22 -11.14
C GLU A 105 1.34 19.22 -9.95
N LYS A 106 1.69 18.76 -8.77
CA LYS A 106 1.69 19.56 -7.54
C LYS A 106 3.08 19.72 -6.97
N PHE A 107 3.34 20.82 -6.29
CA PHE A 107 4.61 21.00 -5.61
C PHE A 107 4.73 20.08 -4.39
N GLY A 108 5.94 19.63 -4.14
CA GLY A 108 6.33 18.88 -2.96
C GLY A 108 6.84 17.46 -3.26
N LYS A 109 7.67 17.02 -2.34
CA LYS A 109 8.21 15.66 -2.28
C LYS A 109 7.71 15.05 -0.98
N ILE A 110 7.31 13.78 -1.01
CA ILE A 110 6.81 13.07 0.15
C ILE A 110 7.73 11.89 0.41
N ASN A 111 8.23 11.82 1.64
CA ASN A 111 8.89 10.63 2.17
C ASN A 111 7.99 10.02 3.23
N SER A 112 7.59 8.79 3.05
CA SER A 112 6.71 8.09 3.98
C SER A 112 7.22 6.72 4.36
N ASN A 113 6.90 6.34 5.60
CA ASN A 113 7.07 4.98 6.09
C ASN A 113 5.69 4.44 6.42
N ILE A 114 5.39 3.25 5.94
CA ILE A 114 4.13 2.57 6.19
C ILE A 114 4.45 1.26 6.89
N PHE A 115 3.78 1.01 8.00
CA PHE A 115 3.88 -0.22 8.75
C PHE A 115 2.50 -0.84 8.89
N VAL A 116 2.38 -2.13 8.58
CA VAL A 116 1.13 -2.88 8.65
C VAL A 116 1.36 -4.19 9.42
N ILE A 117 0.47 -4.48 10.34
CA ILE A 117 0.36 -5.80 10.98
C ILE A 117 -1.04 -6.32 10.72
N GLU A 118 -1.11 -7.48 10.11
CA GLU A 118 -2.33 -8.25 9.96
C GLU A 118 -2.22 -9.54 10.77
N THR A 119 -3.24 -9.84 11.56
CA THR A 119 -3.31 -11.04 12.39
C THR A 119 -4.62 -11.74 12.12
N THR A 120 -4.56 -13.01 11.72
CA THR A 120 -5.74 -13.87 11.57
C THR A 120 -5.73 -14.97 12.61
N TYR A 121 -6.76 -15.01 13.43
CA TYR A 121 -6.98 -16.07 14.43
C TYR A 121 -8.19 -16.93 14.07
N LYS A 122 -7.96 -18.22 13.84
CA LYS A 122 -8.98 -19.22 13.51
C LYS A 122 -9.57 -19.79 14.80
N LEU A 123 -10.78 -19.40 15.13
CA LEU A 123 -11.52 -19.91 16.29
C LEU A 123 -11.88 -21.40 16.09
N ASN A 124 -12.37 -21.73 14.90
CA ASN A 124 -12.64 -23.08 14.44
C ASN A 124 -12.57 -23.15 12.91
N LYS A 125 -13.02 -24.27 12.31
CA LYS A 125 -12.97 -24.50 10.84
C LYS A 125 -13.73 -23.43 10.04
N ASN A 126 -14.76 -22.81 10.61
CA ASN A 126 -15.67 -21.90 9.91
C ASN A 126 -15.65 -20.48 10.46
N LYS A 127 -14.98 -20.22 11.58
CA LYS A 127 -14.97 -18.92 12.25
C LYS A 127 -13.53 -18.43 12.40
N SER A 128 -13.32 -17.16 12.06
CA SER A 128 -12.04 -16.49 12.24
C SER A 128 -12.20 -15.02 12.59
N LEU A 129 -11.22 -14.48 13.27
CA LEU A 129 -11.07 -13.07 13.56
C LEU A 129 -9.83 -12.57 12.84
N LYS A 130 -9.96 -11.50 12.08
CA LYS A 130 -8.86 -10.82 11.41
C LYS A 130 -8.74 -9.41 11.98
N LEU A 131 -7.56 -9.07 12.47
CA LEU A 131 -7.18 -7.75 12.94
C LEU A 131 -6.14 -7.17 11.99
N GLU A 132 -6.31 -5.92 11.59
CA GLU A 132 -5.35 -5.17 10.80
C GLU A 132 -5.06 -3.83 11.48
N LEU A 133 -3.79 -3.52 11.65
CA LEU A 133 -3.30 -2.25 12.15
C LEU A 133 -2.33 -1.66 11.15
N GLN A 134 -2.52 -0.39 10.81
CA GLN A 134 -1.66 0.33 9.89
C GLN A 134 -1.22 1.66 10.49
N HIS A 135 0.01 2.04 10.20
CA HIS A 135 0.55 3.34 10.55
C HIS A 135 1.37 3.92 9.40
N LEU A 136 0.99 5.11 8.94
CA LEU A 136 1.75 5.89 7.98
C LEU A 136 2.42 7.05 8.72
N SER A 137 3.74 7.12 8.62
CA SER A 137 4.56 8.17 9.19
C SER A 137 5.21 9.00 8.09
N THR A 138 4.98 10.31 8.12
CA THR A 138 5.61 11.29 7.22
C THR A 138 5.66 12.67 7.86
N LYS A 139 6.67 13.46 7.52
CA LYS A 139 6.73 14.88 7.90
C LYS A 139 6.07 15.79 6.87
N ASP A 140 5.71 15.24 5.72
CA ASP A 140 5.24 15.94 4.55
C ASP A 140 3.70 15.87 4.44
N ASP A 141 3.13 16.67 3.56
CA ASP A 141 1.70 16.67 3.19
C ASP A 141 0.75 16.72 4.40
N ASN A 142 -0.12 15.73 4.53
CA ASN A 142 -1.10 15.63 5.61
C ASN A 142 -0.56 14.95 6.89
N LYS A 143 0.75 14.70 6.95
CA LYS A 143 1.44 14.03 8.06
C LYS A 143 0.89 12.64 8.37
N ASN A 144 0.96 12.24 9.64
CA ASN A 144 0.77 10.85 10.05
C ASN A 144 -0.69 10.41 10.08
N TRP A 145 -0.88 9.14 9.74
CA TRP A 145 -2.17 8.46 9.74
C TRP A 145 -2.07 7.14 10.50
N SER A 146 -3.18 6.74 11.09
CA SER A 146 -3.37 5.39 11.62
C SER A 146 -4.63 4.78 11.04
N ALA A 147 -4.62 3.48 10.85
CA ALA A 147 -5.80 2.72 10.47
C ALA A 147 -5.94 1.47 11.32
N PHE A 148 -7.17 1.09 11.54
CA PHE A 148 -7.58 -0.10 12.26
C PHE A 148 -8.66 -0.81 11.46
N GLY A 149 -8.59 -2.13 11.39
CA GLY A 149 -9.61 -2.98 10.81
C GLY A 149 -9.82 -4.23 11.65
N LEU A 150 -11.07 -4.59 11.88
CA LEU A 150 -11.45 -5.84 12.53
C LEU A 150 -12.54 -6.52 11.71
N GLU A 151 -12.30 -7.75 11.32
CA GLU A 151 -13.26 -8.59 10.60
C GLU A 151 -13.52 -9.87 11.37
N TYR A 152 -14.78 -10.19 11.59
CA TYR A 152 -15.22 -11.43 12.20
C TYR A 152 -16.01 -12.27 11.18
N ASN A 153 -15.41 -13.36 10.76
CA ASN A 153 -16.06 -14.37 9.94
C ASN A 153 -16.85 -15.33 10.85
N LEU A 154 -18.17 -15.19 10.84
CA LEU A 154 -19.07 -16.06 11.61
C LEU A 154 -19.23 -17.43 10.96
N SER A 155 -19.10 -17.50 9.64
CA SER A 155 -19.14 -18.70 8.83
C SER A 155 -18.43 -18.48 7.50
N SER A 156 -18.37 -19.49 6.65
CA SER A 156 -17.92 -19.33 5.26
C SER A 156 -18.80 -18.40 4.41
N ALA A 157 -20.01 -18.09 4.89
CA ALA A 157 -20.99 -17.27 4.18
C ALA A 157 -21.17 -15.87 4.76
N ILE A 158 -20.89 -15.65 6.04
CA ILE A 158 -21.22 -14.40 6.74
C ILE A 158 -19.95 -13.82 7.37
N SER A 159 -19.67 -12.56 7.06
CA SER A 159 -18.65 -11.75 7.73
C SER A 159 -19.23 -10.42 8.22
N LEU A 160 -18.72 -9.94 9.34
CA LEU A 160 -18.96 -8.61 9.89
C LEU A 160 -17.62 -7.90 10.03
N TYR A 161 -17.60 -6.59 9.81
CA TYR A 161 -16.37 -5.82 9.94
C TYR A 161 -16.61 -4.41 10.42
N VAL A 162 -15.58 -3.86 11.04
CA VAL A 162 -15.46 -2.46 11.42
C VAL A 162 -14.05 -1.99 11.10
N SER A 163 -13.93 -0.78 10.62
CA SER A 163 -12.64 -0.13 10.38
C SER A 163 -12.70 1.36 10.65
N ASP A 164 -11.54 1.94 10.93
CA ASP A 164 -11.36 3.37 11.05
C ASP A 164 -10.01 3.78 10.45
N LEU A 165 -9.99 4.91 9.74
CA LEU A 165 -8.80 5.56 9.24
C LEU A 165 -8.79 6.98 9.78
N TYR A 166 -7.72 7.35 10.49
CA TYR A 166 -7.62 8.62 11.20
C TYR A 166 -6.33 9.37 10.89
N ASN A 167 -6.47 10.61 10.39
CA ASN A 167 -5.36 11.51 10.23
C ASN A 167 -5.13 12.36 11.50
N TYR A 168 -4.48 11.78 12.49
CA TYR A 168 -4.33 12.37 13.81
C TYR A 168 -3.34 13.55 13.87
N GLN A 169 -2.43 13.66 12.90
CA GLN A 169 -1.47 14.75 12.82
C GLN A 169 -1.70 15.75 11.70
N ASN A 170 -2.89 15.78 11.10
CA ASN A 170 -3.17 16.78 10.07
C ASN A 170 -2.84 18.20 10.56
N PRO A 171 -2.14 19.02 9.77
CA PRO A 171 -1.84 20.41 10.13
C PRO A 171 -3.11 21.25 10.37
N LYS A 172 -4.20 20.92 9.69
CA LYS A 172 -5.50 21.57 9.83
C LYS A 172 -6.37 20.78 10.81
N GLN A 173 -6.76 21.41 11.91
CA GLN A 173 -7.53 20.74 12.97
C GLN A 173 -8.90 20.19 12.48
N ASP A 174 -9.55 20.94 11.58
CA ASP A 174 -10.82 20.56 10.94
C ASP A 174 -10.71 19.32 10.02
N LYS A 175 -9.46 18.95 9.65
CA LYS A 175 -9.17 17.77 8.83
C LYS A 175 -8.64 16.57 9.61
N LYS A 176 -8.59 16.65 10.94
CA LYS A 176 -8.39 15.50 11.82
C LYS A 176 -9.68 14.74 11.96
N ILE A 177 -10.00 13.93 10.96
CA ILE A 177 -11.29 13.30 10.80
C ILE A 177 -11.12 11.79 10.87
N HIS A 178 -12.05 11.14 11.55
CA HIS A 178 -12.23 9.69 11.51
C HIS A 178 -13.05 9.28 10.30
N TYR A 179 -12.54 8.33 9.54
CA TYR A 179 -13.21 7.70 8.41
C TYR A 179 -13.57 6.28 8.82
N TYR A 180 -14.62 6.18 9.64
CA TYR A 180 -15.10 4.91 10.14
C TYR A 180 -16.00 4.21 9.12
N ASN A 181 -15.98 2.89 9.16
CA ASN A 181 -16.85 2.05 8.37
C ASN A 181 -17.25 0.82 9.19
N VAL A 182 -18.53 0.46 9.14
CA VAL A 182 -19.06 -0.76 9.73
C VAL A 182 -19.96 -1.44 8.71
N GLY A 183 -19.85 -2.74 8.60
CA GLY A 183 -20.64 -3.46 7.62
C GLY A 183 -20.61 -4.97 7.80
N GLY A 184 -21.22 -5.62 6.85
CA GLY A 184 -21.25 -7.06 6.78
C GLY A 184 -21.49 -7.56 5.36
N SER A 185 -21.13 -8.80 5.11
CA SER A 185 -21.39 -9.46 3.84
C SER A 185 -22.01 -10.84 4.05
N TYR A 186 -22.85 -11.22 3.09
CA TYR A 186 -23.43 -12.55 2.97
C TYR A 186 -23.15 -13.10 1.57
N SER A 187 -22.60 -14.30 1.50
CA SER A 187 -22.28 -14.98 0.26
C SER A 187 -23.05 -16.29 0.14
N LYS A 188 -23.68 -16.52 -1.03
CA LYS A 188 -24.37 -17.78 -1.36
C LYS A 188 -24.13 -18.15 -2.82
N GLY A 189 -23.43 -19.23 -3.04
CA GLY A 189 -22.98 -19.61 -4.39
C GLY A 189 -22.07 -18.54 -4.99
N ILE A 190 -22.44 -18.01 -6.16
CA ILE A 190 -21.71 -16.95 -6.86
C ILE A 190 -22.15 -15.53 -6.43
N ASN A 191 -23.18 -15.41 -5.62
CA ASN A 191 -23.74 -14.12 -5.22
C ASN A 191 -23.13 -13.68 -3.89
N ARG A 192 -22.75 -12.38 -3.79
CA ARG A 192 -22.33 -11.72 -2.57
C ARG A 192 -23.12 -10.44 -2.38
N TYR A 193 -23.71 -10.29 -1.21
CA TYR A 193 -24.42 -9.10 -0.77
C TYR A 193 -23.61 -8.43 0.32
N THR A 194 -23.40 -7.11 0.19
CA THR A 194 -22.61 -6.34 1.15
C THR A 194 -23.39 -5.09 1.54
N VAL A 195 -23.44 -4.80 2.83
CA VAL A 195 -24.02 -3.59 3.39
C VAL A 195 -22.97 -2.89 4.21
N ASN A 196 -22.80 -1.58 3.95
CA ASN A 196 -21.84 -0.73 4.63
C ASN A 196 -22.50 0.55 5.12
N TYR A 197 -22.06 1.02 6.28
CA TYR A 197 -22.37 2.33 6.82
C TYR A 197 -21.10 2.98 7.35
N GLY A 198 -20.84 4.21 6.93
CA GLY A 198 -19.65 4.91 7.39
C GLY A 198 -19.36 6.19 6.64
N ARG A 199 -18.24 6.80 6.98
CA ARG A 199 -17.72 8.01 6.35
C ARG A 199 -16.53 7.63 5.46
N GLN A 200 -16.67 7.85 4.18
CA GLN A 200 -15.58 7.62 3.22
C GLN A 200 -14.70 8.86 3.08
N ARG A 201 -13.40 8.63 2.92
CA ARG A 201 -12.46 9.68 2.52
C ARG A 201 -12.75 10.08 1.07
N GLY A 202 -12.87 11.38 0.80
CA GLY A 202 -12.98 11.88 -0.57
C GLY A 202 -11.74 11.54 -1.39
N GLY A 203 -11.92 11.18 -2.65
CA GLY A 203 -10.91 10.77 -3.59
C GLY A 203 -11.46 9.79 -4.63
N LEU A 204 -10.62 9.32 -5.52
CA LEU A 204 -10.97 8.25 -6.46
C LEU A 204 -11.22 6.96 -5.68
N VAL A 205 -12.46 6.51 -5.66
CA VAL A 205 -12.83 5.19 -5.18
C VAL A 205 -12.86 4.27 -6.40
N CYS A 206 -11.87 3.39 -6.52
CA CYS A 206 -11.96 2.30 -7.48
C CYS A 206 -13.00 1.30 -6.97
N THR A 207 -14.22 1.39 -7.48
CA THR A 207 -15.20 0.33 -7.35
C THR A 207 -14.87 -0.71 -8.40
N GLY A 208 -14.15 -1.76 -8.00
CA GLY A 208 -13.91 -2.93 -8.82
C GLY A 208 -15.13 -3.83 -8.89
#